data_0996719bbe52bb8b2229a7aaad885667
#
_entry.id   0996719bbe52bb8b2229a7aaad885667
#
_cell.length_a   1.000
_cell.length_b   1.000
_cell.length_c   1.000
_cell.angle_alpha   90.00
_cell.angle_beta   90.00
_cell.angle_gamma   90.00
#
_symmetry.space_group_name_H-M   'P 1'
#
loop_
_entity.id
_entity.type
_entity.pdbx_description
1 polymer ?
#
loop_
_entity_poly.entity_id
_entity_poly.type
_entity_poly.pdbx_seq_one_letter_code
_entity_poly.pdbx_strand_id
1 'polypeptide(L)'
;MSLTKQSYHAFLAILKEELVPALGCTEPIAIAYAAAKAREVLGIFPEKIIVRCSGNIIKNAKSVVVPNTGNLTGIEASAITGAIAGDSSKGLEVIECVNESQIQEVGKQLRQNLCIVELIENDANLHIIMEMVAGDQSSLVELIHTHTNVCRIEKNGEVLLSKQFNKDDFNSALADRSVLNVADIYEFANTVDLSDLNEMLAKQVKYNLSIAKELSLIHI
;
A
#
# COMPACT_ATOMS: atom_id res chain seq x y z
N MET A 1 -32.94 17.77 6.13
CA MET A 1 -33.05 17.33 4.72
C MET A 1 -32.72 15.85 4.71
N SER A 2 -33.52 15.00 4.08
CA SER A 2 -33.21 13.59 4.01
C SER A 2 -32.08 13.36 2.97
N LEU A 3 -31.11 12.54 3.32
CA LEU A 3 -30.01 12.13 2.43
C LEU A 3 -30.57 11.57 1.12
N THR A 4 -30.03 11.97 -0.03
CA THR A 4 -30.44 11.39 -1.31
C THR A 4 -29.91 9.96 -1.45
N LYS A 5 -30.60 9.11 -2.23
CA LYS A 5 -30.09 7.76 -2.52
C LYS A 5 -28.69 7.79 -3.17
N GLN A 6 -28.44 8.78 -4.02
CA GLN A 6 -27.14 8.96 -4.66
C GLN A 6 -26.04 9.24 -3.63
N SER A 7 -26.27 10.21 -2.72
CA SER A 7 -25.32 10.52 -1.65
C SER A 7 -25.09 9.33 -0.72
N TYR A 8 -26.17 8.59 -0.38
CA TYR A 8 -26.07 7.39 0.44
C TYR A 8 -25.13 6.33 -0.17
N HIS A 9 -25.32 6.00 -1.45
CA HIS A 9 -24.45 5.03 -2.13
C HIS A 9 -23.02 5.54 -2.32
N ALA A 10 -22.85 6.85 -2.56
CA ALA A 10 -21.53 7.45 -2.64
C ALA A 10 -20.77 7.34 -1.30
N PHE A 11 -21.44 7.60 -0.17
CA PHE A 11 -20.84 7.45 1.16
C PHE A 11 -20.46 5.99 1.47
N LEU A 12 -21.30 5.02 1.12
CA LEU A 12 -20.96 3.61 1.25
C LEU A 12 -19.74 3.24 0.40
N ALA A 13 -19.67 3.74 -0.84
CA ALA A 13 -18.53 3.51 -1.72
C ALA A 13 -17.24 4.13 -1.16
N ILE A 14 -17.31 5.37 -0.65
CA ILE A 14 -16.19 6.05 0.00
C ILE A 14 -15.69 5.24 1.21
N LEU A 15 -16.58 4.78 2.07
CA LEU A 15 -16.20 3.99 3.23
C LEU A 15 -15.54 2.66 2.84
N LYS A 16 -16.05 1.97 1.83
CA LYS A 16 -15.46 0.73 1.31
C LYS A 16 -14.05 0.94 0.73
N GLU A 17 -13.81 2.11 0.18
CA GLU A 17 -12.53 2.50 -0.37
C GLU A 17 -11.51 2.89 0.70
N GLU A 18 -11.94 3.60 1.75
CA GLU A 18 -11.08 4.13 2.79
C GLU A 18 -10.81 3.14 3.93
N LEU A 19 -11.79 2.29 4.28
CA LEU A 19 -11.66 1.32 5.37
C LEU A 19 -11.07 0.00 4.85
N VAL A 20 -9.79 0.02 4.51
CA VAL A 20 -9.05 -1.16 4.07
C VAL A 20 -8.10 -1.66 5.17
N PRO A 21 -7.98 -2.98 5.36
CA PRO A 21 -7.02 -3.52 6.31
C PRO A 21 -5.59 -3.25 5.84
N ALA A 22 -4.69 -2.97 6.80
CA ALA A 22 -3.27 -2.83 6.58
C ALA A 22 -2.48 -3.38 7.77
N LEU A 23 -1.30 -3.92 7.53
CA LEU A 23 -0.45 -4.55 8.56
C LEU A 23 0.32 -3.55 9.43
N GLY A 24 -0.06 -2.30 9.48
CA GLY A 24 0.63 -1.25 10.22
C GLY A 24 0.85 0.01 9.38
N CYS A 25 2.07 0.59 9.42
CA CYS A 25 2.37 1.78 8.63
C CYS A 25 2.24 1.50 7.15
N THR A 26 1.42 2.28 6.46
CA THR A 26 1.01 2.02 5.07
C THR A 26 2.12 2.30 4.05
N GLU A 27 3.07 3.19 4.34
CA GLU A 27 4.16 3.52 3.42
C GLU A 27 5.15 2.36 3.21
N PRO A 28 5.68 1.69 4.26
CA PRO A 28 6.48 0.48 4.09
C PRO A 28 5.71 -0.64 3.37
N ILE A 29 4.42 -0.77 3.65
CA ILE A 29 3.57 -1.78 3.02
C ILE A 29 3.34 -1.47 1.54
N ALA A 30 3.12 -0.20 1.15
CA ALA A 30 3.02 0.19 -0.25
C ALA A 30 4.30 -0.10 -1.04
N ILE A 31 5.48 0.12 -0.43
CA ILE A 31 6.77 -0.25 -1.01
C ILE A 31 6.86 -1.77 -1.19
N ALA A 32 6.50 -2.55 -0.18
CA ALA A 32 6.48 -4.00 -0.26
C ALA A 32 5.49 -4.51 -1.32
N TYR A 33 4.31 -3.87 -1.43
CA TYR A 33 3.32 -4.18 -2.45
C TYR A 33 3.85 -3.91 -3.87
N ALA A 34 4.46 -2.74 -4.10
CA ALA A 34 5.09 -2.42 -5.37
C ALA A 34 6.17 -3.44 -5.74
N ALA A 35 6.97 -3.85 -4.75
CA ALA A 35 8.04 -4.84 -4.94
C ALA A 35 7.50 -6.24 -5.24
N ALA A 36 6.46 -6.69 -4.53
CA ALA A 36 5.81 -7.97 -4.81
C ALA A 36 5.24 -8.00 -6.23
N LYS A 37 4.59 -6.90 -6.65
CA LYS A 37 4.03 -6.75 -7.98
C LYS A 37 5.11 -6.71 -9.07
N ALA A 38 6.21 -5.98 -8.86
CA ALA A 38 7.32 -5.93 -9.79
C ALA A 38 8.00 -7.31 -9.92
N ARG A 39 8.16 -8.04 -8.81
CA ARG A 39 8.71 -9.40 -8.78
C ARG A 39 7.81 -10.39 -9.54
N GLU A 40 6.48 -10.27 -9.40
CA GLU A 40 5.49 -11.06 -10.14
C GLU A 40 5.64 -10.82 -11.65
N VAL A 41 5.75 -9.56 -12.09
CA VAL A 41 5.93 -9.16 -13.48
C VAL A 41 7.26 -9.65 -14.04
N LEU A 42 8.35 -9.51 -13.27
CA LEU A 42 9.68 -9.98 -13.66
C LEU A 42 9.71 -11.50 -13.87
N GLY A 43 9.06 -12.27 -12.99
CA GLY A 43 8.94 -13.72 -13.04
C GLY A 43 10.10 -14.50 -12.40
N ILE A 44 11.23 -13.85 -12.14
CA ILE A 44 12.43 -14.41 -11.49
C ILE A 44 12.89 -13.52 -10.34
N PHE A 45 13.76 -14.02 -9.45
CA PHE A 45 14.29 -13.19 -8.37
C PHE A 45 15.25 -12.12 -8.93
N PRO A 46 15.13 -10.83 -8.50
CA PRO A 46 15.96 -9.77 -9.04
C PRO A 46 17.41 -9.83 -8.54
N GLU A 47 18.33 -9.43 -9.38
CA GLU A 47 19.73 -9.17 -9.05
C GLU A 47 19.95 -7.73 -8.55
N LYS A 48 19.01 -6.84 -8.89
CA LYS A 48 19.02 -5.44 -8.48
C LYS A 48 17.59 -4.92 -8.35
N ILE A 49 17.35 -4.15 -7.28
CA ILE A 49 16.11 -3.41 -7.04
C ILE A 49 16.43 -1.92 -6.96
N ILE A 50 15.70 -1.09 -7.70
CA ILE A 50 15.78 0.36 -7.62
C ILE A 50 14.41 0.88 -7.20
N VAL A 51 14.36 1.53 -6.04
CA VAL A 51 13.14 2.14 -5.49
C VAL A 51 13.27 3.65 -5.58
N ARG A 52 12.44 4.26 -6.39
CA ARG A 52 12.34 5.72 -6.42
C ARG A 52 11.09 6.14 -5.66
N CYS A 53 11.25 7.06 -4.71
CA CYS A 53 10.17 7.51 -3.84
C CYS A 53 10.10 9.04 -3.79
N SER A 54 8.86 9.58 -3.67
CA SER A 54 8.66 10.99 -3.31
C SER A 54 9.22 11.29 -1.92
N GLY A 55 9.56 12.56 -1.67
CA GLY A 55 10.16 12.98 -0.40
C GLY A 55 9.32 12.63 0.82
N ASN A 56 7.98 12.68 0.69
CA ASN A 56 7.08 12.32 1.78
C ASN A 56 7.14 10.82 2.12
N ILE A 57 7.23 9.94 1.12
CA ILE A 57 7.42 8.50 1.33
C ILE A 57 8.76 8.21 2.00
N ILE A 58 9.85 8.85 1.54
CA ILE A 58 11.18 8.69 2.16
C ILE A 58 11.14 9.11 3.63
N LYS A 59 10.57 10.28 3.92
CA LYS A 59 10.44 10.81 5.29
C LYS A 59 9.69 9.82 6.21
N ASN A 60 8.59 9.25 5.72
CA ASN A 60 7.70 8.42 6.52
C ASN A 60 8.15 6.96 6.63
N ALA A 61 8.89 6.42 5.63
CA ALA A 61 9.30 5.02 5.61
C ALA A 61 10.72 4.75 6.09
N LYS A 62 11.63 5.74 6.03
CA LYS A 62 13.08 5.58 6.23
C LYS A 62 13.49 4.85 7.52
N SER A 63 12.74 5.04 8.61
CA SER A 63 13.10 4.48 9.93
C SER A 63 11.96 3.66 10.56
N VAL A 64 10.92 3.37 9.77
CA VAL A 64 9.76 2.64 10.26
C VAL A 64 10.03 1.13 10.19
N VAL A 65 9.62 0.42 11.22
CA VAL A 65 9.70 -1.05 11.27
C VAL A 65 8.76 -1.63 10.22
N VAL A 66 9.28 -2.53 9.40
CA VAL A 66 8.50 -3.30 8.43
C VAL A 66 7.76 -4.40 9.19
N PRO A 67 6.43 -4.45 9.12
CA PRO A 67 5.65 -5.46 9.84
C PRO A 67 6.09 -6.89 9.50
N ASN A 68 5.99 -7.79 10.48
CA ASN A 68 6.32 -9.21 10.35
C ASN A 68 7.78 -9.54 9.97
N THR A 69 8.73 -8.62 10.16
CA THR A 69 10.14 -8.81 9.76
C THR A 69 11.14 -8.89 10.93
N GLY A 70 10.65 -9.00 12.16
CA GLY A 70 11.55 -9.08 13.32
C GLY A 70 12.37 -7.81 13.57
N ASN A 71 11.77 -6.64 13.34
CA ASN A 71 12.35 -5.29 13.52
C ASN A 71 13.27 -4.79 12.39
N LEU A 72 13.23 -5.34 11.20
CA LEU A 72 13.87 -4.70 10.03
C LEU A 72 13.19 -3.36 9.73
N THR A 73 13.96 -2.35 9.37
CA THR A 73 13.47 -0.99 9.17
C THR A 73 13.85 -0.44 7.80
N GLY A 74 13.03 0.46 7.29
CA GLY A 74 13.39 1.28 6.14
C GLY A 74 12.84 0.81 4.81
N ILE A 75 13.15 1.58 3.78
CA ILE A 75 12.64 1.41 2.41
C ILE A 75 13.22 0.15 1.78
N GLU A 76 14.53 -0.05 1.93
CA GLU A 76 15.24 -1.22 1.39
C GLU A 76 14.70 -2.52 1.97
N ALA A 77 14.47 -2.54 3.29
CA ALA A 77 13.90 -3.70 3.97
C ALA A 77 12.47 -3.99 3.47
N SER A 78 11.66 -2.95 3.27
CA SER A 78 10.30 -3.08 2.73
C SER A 78 10.30 -3.66 1.31
N ALA A 79 11.16 -3.13 0.43
CA ALA A 79 11.26 -3.57 -0.96
C ALA A 79 11.75 -5.02 -1.06
N ILE A 80 12.80 -5.36 -0.32
CA ILE A 80 13.38 -6.72 -0.33
C ILE A 80 12.38 -7.72 0.27
N THR A 81 11.68 -7.35 1.35
CA THR A 81 10.63 -8.21 1.95
C THR A 81 9.51 -8.47 0.95
N GLY A 82 9.03 -7.44 0.26
CA GLY A 82 8.03 -7.59 -0.79
C GLY A 82 8.48 -8.49 -1.94
N ALA A 83 9.74 -8.37 -2.37
CA ALA A 83 10.32 -9.20 -3.43
C ALA A 83 10.49 -10.68 -3.02
N ILE A 84 10.79 -10.97 -1.76
CA ILE A 84 11.04 -12.33 -1.25
C ILE A 84 9.75 -13.04 -0.85
N ALA A 85 8.87 -12.34 -0.11
CA ALA A 85 7.76 -12.95 0.61
C ALA A 85 6.39 -12.36 0.24
N GLY A 86 6.35 -11.30 -0.58
CA GLY A 86 5.13 -10.59 -0.88
C GLY A 86 4.17 -11.35 -1.78
N ASP A 87 2.88 -11.34 -1.41
CA ASP A 87 1.76 -11.77 -2.24
C ASP A 87 0.99 -10.53 -2.70
N SER A 88 1.20 -10.12 -3.96
CA SER A 88 0.62 -8.89 -4.51
C SER A 88 -0.91 -8.92 -4.59
N SER A 89 -1.55 -10.09 -4.52
CA SER A 89 -3.01 -10.22 -4.52
C SER A 89 -3.67 -9.73 -3.23
N LYS A 90 -2.88 -9.63 -2.14
CA LYS A 90 -3.36 -9.24 -0.80
C LYS A 90 -3.33 -7.72 -0.54
N GLY A 91 -2.97 -6.89 -1.52
CA GLY A 91 -2.94 -5.44 -1.35
C GLY A 91 -2.06 -5.00 -0.17
N LEU A 92 -2.62 -4.29 0.82
CA LEU A 92 -1.88 -3.82 2.00
C LEU A 92 -1.64 -4.91 3.08
N GLU A 93 -2.07 -6.13 2.85
CA GLU A 93 -1.71 -7.32 3.64
C GLU A 93 -0.62 -8.18 2.95
N VAL A 94 0.07 -7.62 1.97
CA VAL A 94 1.05 -8.24 1.05
C VAL A 94 2.12 -9.08 1.75
N ILE A 95 2.54 -8.72 2.96
CA ILE A 95 3.58 -9.40 3.76
C ILE A 95 3.02 -10.06 5.02
N GLU A 96 1.73 -10.42 5.03
CA GLU A 96 1.08 -11.06 6.18
C GLU A 96 1.74 -12.39 6.57
N CYS A 97 2.17 -13.18 5.59
CA CYS A 97 2.64 -14.55 5.79
C CYS A 97 4.17 -14.70 5.76
N VAL A 98 4.93 -13.63 6.11
CA VAL A 98 6.39 -13.70 6.18
C VAL A 98 6.83 -14.68 7.27
N ASN A 99 7.75 -15.59 6.93
CA ASN A 99 8.29 -16.57 7.87
C ASN A 99 9.77 -16.29 8.21
N GLU A 100 10.29 -17.00 9.20
CA GLU A 100 11.63 -16.78 9.74
C GLU A 100 12.75 -16.99 8.71
N SER A 101 12.64 -17.98 7.84
CA SER A 101 13.64 -18.21 6.78
C SER A 101 13.67 -17.07 5.76
N GLN A 102 12.51 -16.49 5.44
CA GLN A 102 12.40 -15.34 4.56
C GLN A 102 12.98 -14.07 5.23
N ILE A 103 12.78 -13.87 6.53
CA ILE A 103 13.39 -12.76 7.29
C ILE A 103 14.92 -12.86 7.25
N GLN A 104 15.48 -14.06 7.44
CA GLN A 104 16.93 -14.28 7.35
C GLN A 104 17.44 -13.97 5.95
N GLU A 105 16.73 -14.38 4.89
CA GLU A 105 17.11 -14.06 3.51
C GLU A 105 17.01 -12.54 3.24
N VAL A 106 15.98 -11.84 3.73
CA VAL A 106 15.90 -10.37 3.65
C VAL A 106 17.14 -9.74 4.29
N GLY A 107 17.51 -10.17 5.49
CA GLY A 107 18.71 -9.67 6.18
C GLY A 107 20.02 -9.93 5.41
N LYS A 108 20.11 -11.05 4.70
CA LYS A 108 21.25 -11.35 3.82
C LYS A 108 21.27 -10.42 2.61
N GLN A 109 20.14 -10.21 1.94
CA GLN A 109 20.04 -9.36 0.76
C GLN A 109 20.28 -7.88 1.09
N LEU A 110 19.87 -7.43 2.29
CA LEU A 110 20.22 -6.08 2.78
C LEU A 110 21.74 -5.89 2.89
N ARG A 111 22.46 -6.88 3.43
CA ARG A 111 23.94 -6.82 3.51
C ARG A 111 24.64 -6.85 2.16
N GLN A 112 23.98 -7.37 1.14
CA GLN A 112 24.49 -7.42 -0.25
C GLN A 112 24.12 -6.16 -1.06
N ASN A 113 23.44 -5.19 -0.45
CA ASN A 113 22.98 -3.96 -1.12
C ASN A 113 22.13 -4.24 -2.38
N LEU A 114 21.25 -5.24 -2.32
CA LEU A 114 20.36 -5.60 -3.43
C LEU A 114 19.47 -4.42 -3.86
N CYS A 115 19.11 -3.54 -2.93
CA CYS A 115 18.18 -2.44 -3.13
C CYS A 115 18.86 -1.07 -3.03
N ILE A 116 18.57 -0.18 -3.98
CA ILE A 116 19.01 1.22 -4.01
C ILE A 116 17.78 2.10 -3.92
N VAL A 117 17.83 3.14 -3.09
CA VAL A 117 16.76 4.13 -2.93
C VAL A 117 17.15 5.46 -3.56
N GLU A 118 16.27 6.02 -4.36
CA GLU A 118 16.44 7.31 -5.04
C GLU A 118 15.26 8.23 -4.75
N LEU A 119 15.51 9.55 -4.75
CA LEU A 119 14.47 10.56 -4.58
C LEU A 119 13.80 10.87 -5.93
N ILE A 120 12.47 10.95 -5.93
CA ILE A 120 11.70 11.56 -7.01
C ILE A 120 11.43 13.02 -6.61
N GLU A 121 11.96 13.96 -7.38
CA GLU A 121 11.70 15.40 -7.18
C GLU A 121 10.33 15.77 -7.78
N ASN A 122 9.27 15.62 -7.00
CA ASN A 122 7.93 16.10 -7.35
C ASN A 122 7.10 16.42 -6.09
N ASP A 123 5.94 17.02 -6.28
CA ASP A 123 5.03 17.44 -5.21
C ASP A 123 4.03 16.34 -4.80
N ALA A 124 4.13 15.12 -5.33
CA ALA A 124 3.21 14.06 -5.00
C ALA A 124 3.45 13.55 -3.56
N ASN A 125 2.41 13.50 -2.76
CA ASN A 125 2.47 12.96 -1.41
C ASN A 125 2.87 11.48 -1.39
N LEU A 126 2.37 10.70 -2.37
CA LEU A 126 2.71 9.32 -2.57
C LEU A 126 3.07 9.09 -4.04
N HIS A 127 4.33 8.76 -4.28
CA HIS A 127 4.82 8.30 -5.57
C HIS A 127 5.95 7.30 -5.33
N ILE A 128 5.79 6.09 -5.85
CA ILE A 128 6.75 5.00 -5.73
C ILE A 128 6.93 4.40 -7.11
N ILE A 129 8.17 4.32 -7.58
CA ILE A 129 8.55 3.58 -8.79
C ILE A 129 9.48 2.46 -8.34
N MET A 130 9.07 1.23 -8.59
CA MET A 130 9.80 0.02 -8.29
C MET A 130 10.32 -0.59 -9.57
N GLU A 131 11.63 -0.61 -9.75
CA GLU A 131 12.30 -1.22 -10.89
C GLU A 131 13.11 -2.42 -10.40
N MET A 132 12.99 -3.55 -11.10
CA MET A 132 13.75 -4.76 -10.82
C MET A 132 14.43 -5.26 -12.08
N VAL A 133 15.68 -5.74 -11.92
CA VAL A 133 16.51 -6.23 -13.02
C VAL A 133 17.10 -7.57 -12.65
N ALA A 134 17.11 -8.51 -13.60
CA ALA A 134 17.79 -9.80 -13.50
C ALA A 134 18.29 -10.22 -14.90
N GLY A 135 19.61 -10.18 -15.10
CA GLY A 135 20.21 -10.36 -16.42
C GLY A 135 19.65 -9.36 -17.43
N ASP A 136 19.12 -9.86 -18.53
CA ASP A 136 18.51 -9.05 -19.60
C ASP A 136 17.01 -8.73 -19.35
N GLN A 137 16.45 -9.21 -18.23
CA GLN A 137 15.04 -8.98 -17.91
C GLN A 137 14.87 -7.82 -16.94
N SER A 138 13.83 -7.05 -17.15
CA SER A 138 13.45 -5.93 -16.28
C SER A 138 11.95 -5.87 -16.05
N SER A 139 11.55 -5.31 -14.92
CA SER A 139 10.17 -4.94 -14.65
C SER A 139 10.12 -3.57 -13.99
N LEU A 140 9.04 -2.84 -14.22
CA LEU A 140 8.76 -1.58 -13.57
C LEU A 140 7.30 -1.57 -13.10
N VAL A 141 7.08 -1.16 -11.87
CA VAL A 141 5.74 -0.90 -11.30
C VAL A 141 5.74 0.46 -10.66
N GLU A 142 4.74 1.27 -11.00
CA GLU A 142 4.57 2.62 -10.49
C GLU A 142 3.26 2.75 -9.73
N LEU A 143 3.34 3.28 -8.50
CA LEU A 143 2.21 3.65 -7.64
C LEU A 143 2.16 5.16 -7.50
N ILE A 144 0.96 5.73 -7.60
CA ILE A 144 0.77 7.16 -7.35
C ILE A 144 -0.55 7.42 -6.62
N HIS A 145 -0.57 8.47 -5.80
CA HIS A 145 -1.70 8.99 -5.04
C HIS A 145 -2.19 8.11 -3.88
N THR A 146 -2.46 6.82 -4.11
CA THR A 146 -2.87 5.89 -3.06
C THR A 146 -1.94 4.68 -2.99
N HIS A 147 -1.92 4.02 -1.84
CA HIS A 147 -0.93 2.98 -1.49
C HIS A 147 -1.00 1.71 -2.37
N THR A 148 -2.10 1.48 -3.08
CA THR A 148 -2.30 0.32 -3.96
C THR A 148 -2.67 0.70 -5.40
N ASN A 149 -2.68 2.00 -5.72
CA ASN A 149 -3.03 2.45 -7.06
C ASN A 149 -1.85 2.28 -8.02
N VAL A 150 -1.81 1.14 -8.71
CA VAL A 150 -0.85 0.88 -9.79
C VAL A 150 -1.26 1.67 -11.02
N CYS A 151 -0.41 2.60 -11.45
CA CYS A 151 -0.65 3.42 -12.65
C CYS A 151 0.17 2.97 -13.86
N ARG A 152 1.32 2.31 -13.67
CA ARG A 152 2.16 1.82 -14.75
C ARG A 152 2.78 0.48 -14.41
N ILE A 153 2.81 -0.41 -15.38
CA ILE A 153 3.52 -1.69 -15.32
C ILE A 153 4.28 -1.85 -16.63
N GLU A 154 5.56 -2.22 -16.54
CA GLU A 154 6.37 -2.56 -17.70
C GLU A 154 7.10 -3.88 -17.48
N LYS A 155 7.37 -4.58 -18.58
CA LYS A 155 8.25 -5.73 -18.64
C LYS A 155 9.19 -5.60 -19.84
N ASN A 156 10.49 -5.62 -19.62
CA ASN A 156 11.52 -5.51 -20.67
C ASN A 156 11.32 -4.27 -21.58
N GLY A 157 10.86 -3.15 -21.01
CA GLY A 157 10.55 -1.93 -21.73
C GLY A 157 9.18 -1.91 -22.44
N GLU A 158 8.46 -3.02 -22.47
CA GLU A 158 7.08 -3.06 -22.98
C GLU A 158 6.10 -2.62 -21.90
N VAL A 159 5.23 -1.67 -22.23
CA VAL A 159 4.20 -1.14 -21.33
C VAL A 159 3.01 -2.09 -21.31
N LEU A 160 2.78 -2.77 -20.18
CA LEU A 160 1.66 -3.68 -19.97
C LEU A 160 0.42 -2.97 -19.41
N LEU A 161 0.64 -1.91 -18.63
CA LEU A 161 -0.41 -1.06 -18.06
C LEU A 161 0.08 0.38 -18.07
N SER A 162 -0.76 1.31 -18.50
CA SER A 162 -0.55 2.75 -18.34
C SER A 162 -1.90 3.43 -18.11
N LYS A 163 -2.05 4.07 -16.96
CA LYS A 163 -3.19 4.93 -16.64
C LYS A 163 -2.69 6.37 -16.65
N GLN A 164 -3.35 7.23 -17.43
CA GLN A 164 -3.05 8.66 -17.37
C GLN A 164 -3.82 9.28 -16.21
N PHE A 165 -3.12 10.04 -15.38
CA PHE A 165 -3.72 10.84 -14.33
C PHE A 165 -3.45 12.32 -14.66
N ASN A 166 -4.50 13.12 -14.71
CA ASN A 166 -4.33 14.57 -14.68
C ASN A 166 -3.91 14.97 -13.27
N LYS A 167 -3.12 16.04 -13.11
CA LYS A 167 -2.67 16.54 -11.81
C LYS A 167 -3.83 16.84 -10.84
N ASP A 168 -5.02 17.11 -11.38
CA ASP A 168 -6.25 17.41 -10.65
C ASP A 168 -7.11 16.16 -10.39
N ASP A 169 -6.75 15.01 -10.95
CA ASP A 169 -7.50 13.75 -10.89
C ASP A 169 -6.98 12.85 -9.75
N PHE A 170 -6.91 13.41 -8.55
CA PHE A 170 -6.57 12.62 -7.35
C PHE A 170 -7.50 11.41 -7.14
N ASN A 171 -8.63 11.35 -7.87
CA ASN A 171 -9.73 10.44 -7.59
C ASN A 171 -10.43 9.83 -8.80
N SER A 172 -9.83 9.82 -10.00
CA SER A 172 -10.53 9.37 -11.23
C SER A 172 -10.98 7.90 -11.25
N ALA A 173 -10.52 7.08 -10.30
CA ALA A 173 -10.96 5.69 -10.12
C ALA A 173 -11.71 5.48 -8.80
N LEU A 174 -11.98 6.54 -8.05
CA LEU A 174 -12.47 6.52 -6.68
C LEU A 174 -13.93 6.95 -6.61
N ALA A 175 -14.60 6.63 -5.49
CA ALA A 175 -15.96 7.04 -5.23
C ALA A 175 -16.15 8.56 -5.31
N ASP A 176 -17.32 9.00 -5.77
CA ASP A 176 -17.65 10.42 -5.91
C ASP A 176 -17.62 11.14 -4.54
N ARG A 177 -16.61 11.98 -4.37
CA ARG A 177 -16.43 12.80 -3.15
C ARG A 177 -17.08 14.19 -3.25
N SER A 178 -17.61 14.57 -4.39
CA SER A 178 -18.27 15.87 -4.59
C SER A 178 -19.53 16.02 -3.71
N VAL A 179 -20.11 14.90 -3.27
CA VAL A 179 -21.26 14.85 -2.36
C VAL A 179 -20.91 15.13 -0.90
N LEU A 180 -19.62 15.17 -0.53
CA LEU A 180 -19.20 15.32 0.86
C LEU A 180 -19.49 16.73 1.37
N ASN A 181 -20.33 16.81 2.39
CA ASN A 181 -20.53 17.98 3.21
C ASN A 181 -20.87 17.56 4.64
N VAL A 182 -20.65 18.42 5.61
CA VAL A 182 -20.80 18.09 7.04
C VAL A 182 -22.22 17.69 7.40
N ALA A 183 -23.24 18.33 6.80
CA ALA A 183 -24.64 18.04 7.12
C ALA A 183 -25.04 16.64 6.64
N ASP A 184 -24.66 16.26 5.41
CA ASP A 184 -24.99 14.95 4.86
C ASP A 184 -24.16 13.83 5.50
N ILE A 185 -22.91 14.10 5.91
CA ILE A 185 -22.09 13.15 6.69
C ILE A 185 -22.76 12.87 8.03
N TYR A 186 -23.24 13.92 8.72
CA TYR A 186 -23.95 13.77 10.00
C TYR A 186 -25.26 12.99 9.82
N GLU A 187 -26.04 13.31 8.81
CA GLU A 187 -27.30 12.62 8.50
C GLU A 187 -27.03 11.14 8.18
N PHE A 188 -26.04 10.86 7.32
CA PHE A 188 -25.63 9.48 7.00
C PHE A 188 -25.24 8.71 8.26
N ALA A 189 -24.41 9.27 9.12
CA ALA A 189 -23.96 8.61 10.34
C ALA A 189 -25.12 8.25 11.30
N ASN A 190 -26.22 9.02 11.27
CA ASN A 190 -27.39 8.77 12.12
C ASN A 190 -28.47 7.87 11.47
N THR A 191 -28.45 7.71 10.15
CA THR A 191 -29.54 7.05 9.40
C THR A 191 -29.09 5.85 8.56
N VAL A 192 -27.78 5.62 8.44
CA VAL A 192 -27.26 4.48 7.66
C VAL A 192 -27.75 3.15 8.22
N ASP A 193 -28.15 2.24 7.33
CA ASP A 193 -28.44 0.88 7.71
C ASP A 193 -27.12 0.17 8.06
N LEU A 194 -26.99 -0.25 9.31
CA LEU A 194 -25.78 -0.94 9.78
C LEU A 194 -25.51 -2.25 9.04
N SER A 195 -26.54 -2.86 8.45
CA SER A 195 -26.35 -4.06 7.62
C SER A 195 -25.49 -3.80 6.39
N ASP A 196 -25.52 -2.58 5.84
CA ASP A 196 -24.68 -2.18 4.68
C ASP A 196 -23.21 -1.99 5.05
N LEU A 197 -22.91 -1.82 6.35
CA LEU A 197 -21.56 -1.58 6.88
C LEU A 197 -21.01 -2.75 7.69
N ASN A 198 -21.83 -3.73 8.04
CA ASN A 198 -21.53 -4.72 9.06
C ASN A 198 -20.20 -5.47 8.85
N GLU A 199 -19.94 -5.94 7.64
CA GLU A 199 -18.70 -6.67 7.34
C GLU A 199 -17.45 -5.79 7.53
N MET A 200 -17.50 -4.55 7.04
CA MET A 200 -16.40 -3.59 7.07
C MET A 200 -16.13 -3.13 8.50
N LEU A 201 -17.18 -2.74 9.25
CA LEU A 201 -17.04 -2.31 10.63
C LEU A 201 -16.62 -3.46 11.55
N ALA A 202 -17.10 -4.68 11.32
CA ALA A 202 -16.68 -5.85 12.07
C ALA A 202 -15.16 -6.12 11.92
N LYS A 203 -14.62 -6.00 10.70
CA LYS A 203 -13.17 -6.10 10.46
C LYS A 203 -12.41 -4.99 11.17
N GLN A 204 -12.86 -3.74 11.06
CA GLN A 204 -12.22 -2.59 11.70
C GLN A 204 -12.17 -2.78 13.23
N VAL A 205 -13.30 -3.10 13.84
CA VAL A 205 -13.38 -3.35 15.29
C VAL A 205 -12.50 -4.51 15.72
N LYS A 206 -12.55 -5.63 15.00
CA LYS A 206 -11.74 -6.82 15.29
C LYS A 206 -10.24 -6.51 15.28
N TYR A 207 -9.75 -5.86 14.24
CA TYR A 207 -8.31 -5.59 14.10
C TYR A 207 -7.83 -4.56 15.13
N ASN A 208 -8.58 -3.47 15.32
CA ASN A 208 -8.20 -2.46 16.32
C ASN A 208 -8.25 -2.99 17.75
N LEU A 209 -9.25 -3.82 18.10
CA LEU A 209 -9.30 -4.46 19.42
C LEU A 209 -8.17 -5.46 19.62
N SER A 210 -7.77 -6.20 18.59
CA SER A 210 -6.64 -7.12 18.68
C SER A 210 -5.34 -6.39 18.99
N ILE A 211 -5.06 -5.29 18.28
CA ILE A 211 -3.89 -4.43 18.52
C ILE A 211 -3.95 -3.80 19.92
N ALA A 212 -5.10 -3.28 20.31
CA ALA A 212 -5.27 -2.67 21.65
C ALA A 212 -5.03 -3.67 22.79
N LYS A 213 -5.47 -4.92 22.63
CA LYS A 213 -5.21 -5.99 23.61
C LYS A 213 -3.73 -6.34 23.69
N GLU A 214 -3.06 -6.47 22.54
CA GLU A 214 -1.62 -6.74 22.47
C GLU A 214 -0.81 -5.64 23.16
N LEU A 215 -1.10 -4.38 22.85
CA LEU A 215 -0.46 -3.23 23.49
C LEU A 215 -0.75 -3.15 25.00
N SER A 216 -1.94 -3.51 25.45
CA SER A 216 -2.30 -3.53 26.87
C SER A 216 -1.49 -4.57 27.65
N LEU A 217 -1.13 -5.70 27.04
CA LEU A 217 -0.29 -6.73 27.67
C LEU A 217 1.18 -6.32 27.83
N ILE A 218 1.66 -5.37 27.03
CA ILE A 218 3.05 -4.89 27.07
C ILE A 218 3.24 -3.86 28.21
N HIS A 219 2.18 -3.21 28.67
CA HIS A 219 2.21 -2.14 29.66
C HIS A 219 1.71 -2.53 31.06
N ILE A 220 1.48 -3.79 31.31
CA ILE A 220 1.21 -4.36 32.65
C ILE A 220 2.50 -5.05 33.15
#